data_012cc205bd58f59220830dbd677a9621
#
_entry.id   012cc205bd58f59220830dbd677a9621
#
_cell.length_a   1.000
_cell.length_b   1.000
_cell.length_c   1.000
_cell.angle_alpha   90.00
_cell.angle_beta   90.00
_cell.angle_gamma   90.00
#
_symmetry.space_group_name_H-M   'P 1'
#
loop_
_entity.id
_entity.type
_entity.pdbx_description
1 polymer ?
#
loop_
_entity_poly.entity_id
_entity_poly.type
_entity_poly.pdbx_seq_one_letter_code
_entity_poly.pdbx_strand_id
1 'polypeptide(L)'
;MAMKDYSDEFKADAVALYESTPRATYKSIAADLGVNRATLREWVLRDRERRGVTAAAARPAARPGAAVASADPDERVRQLEARVAELEASERKLATERDILRKAAKYFAGGDELVRSRFQFVDDHRNTYEVKRLCQVLGVNRSSYYKWLAGAEARATRQREDRILAEEIREVHGESGGVYGSPRVTAELREKGRRVNEKRVARIMRTFSITGIRLRRRTRTTVPDPTAPQVPDLFGRDFTATEPGRKYMGDITYLPLAGGEFLYLATVLDCFSRKVVGWSIADHMRTDLVTDALRMAASTRGRMDGAVFHSDHGAQYGSRAFTALCDELGVAQSMGAVGTSADNAACESFHASLKRETLQGAHDYGDAGTCRRTVFAWLTRYNTRRRHSTNGHLSPNAYERRHHTAKLTLAA
;
A
#
# COMPACT_ATOMS: atom_id res chain seq x y z
N MET A 1 0.40 41.77 2.62
CA MET A 1 0.98 40.70 3.44
C MET A 1 0.72 41.02 4.90
N ALA A 2 -0.03 40.19 5.59
CA ALA A 2 -0.33 40.40 7.02
C ALA A 2 0.97 40.32 7.84
N MET A 3 1.26 41.34 8.64
CA MET A 3 2.36 41.30 9.61
C MET A 3 2.07 40.20 10.61
N LYS A 4 2.97 39.21 10.73
CA LYS A 4 2.90 38.23 11.82
C LYS A 4 3.11 38.94 13.14
N ASP A 5 2.12 38.91 14.00
CA ASP A 5 2.22 39.46 15.35
C ASP A 5 2.88 38.40 16.26
N TYR A 6 3.95 38.76 16.95
CA TYR A 6 4.71 37.88 17.83
C TYR A 6 4.48 38.30 19.28
N SER A 7 4.28 37.33 20.18
CA SER A 7 4.10 37.62 21.61
C SER A 7 5.34 38.29 22.23
N ASP A 8 5.16 39.08 23.27
CA ASP A 8 6.28 39.77 23.93
C ASP A 8 7.23 38.79 24.60
N GLU A 9 6.75 37.64 25.05
CA GLU A 9 7.56 36.55 25.57
C GLU A 9 8.49 35.95 24.47
N PHE A 10 7.95 35.67 23.30
CA PHE A 10 8.74 35.19 22.15
C PHE A 10 9.81 36.20 21.72
N LYS A 11 9.50 37.52 21.75
CA LYS A 11 10.47 38.57 21.43
C LYS A 11 11.61 38.60 22.45
N ALA A 12 11.29 38.44 23.76
CA ALA A 12 12.28 38.39 24.83
C ALA A 12 13.22 37.18 24.71
N ASP A 13 12.66 36.00 24.43
CA ASP A 13 13.43 34.76 24.23
C ASP A 13 14.34 34.84 22.99
N ALA A 14 13.86 35.42 21.90
CA ALA A 14 14.62 35.62 20.70
C ALA A 14 15.84 36.58 20.92
N VAL A 15 15.65 37.62 21.73
CA VAL A 15 16.74 38.54 22.13
C VAL A 15 17.74 37.84 23.04
N ALA A 16 17.24 37.07 24.04
CA ALA A 16 18.09 36.30 24.95
C ALA A 16 18.95 35.26 24.20
N LEU A 17 18.34 34.55 23.25
CA LEU A 17 19.04 33.57 22.39
C LEU A 17 20.16 34.26 21.56
N TYR A 18 19.87 35.41 20.97
CA TYR A 18 20.88 36.17 20.22
C TYR A 18 22.04 36.64 21.10
N GLU A 19 21.77 37.11 22.32
CA GLU A 19 22.79 37.63 23.24
C GLU A 19 23.61 36.51 23.93
N SER A 20 22.99 35.35 24.16
CA SER A 20 23.67 34.21 24.81
C SER A 20 24.47 33.35 23.84
N THR A 21 24.24 33.43 22.53
CA THR A 21 24.93 32.58 21.54
C THR A 21 26.26 33.24 21.09
N PRO A 22 27.41 32.62 21.38
CA PRO A 22 28.72 33.16 20.96
C PRO A 22 28.82 33.20 19.42
N ARG A 23 29.21 34.34 18.87
CA ARG A 23 29.34 34.60 17.43
C ARG A 23 28.03 34.53 16.62
N ALA A 24 26.89 34.63 17.26
CA ALA A 24 25.61 34.70 16.56
C ALA A 24 25.54 35.95 15.66
N THR A 25 24.96 35.78 14.49
CA THR A 25 24.61 36.89 13.59
C THR A 25 23.11 37.05 13.56
N TYR A 26 22.61 38.25 13.29
CA TYR A 26 21.14 38.45 13.09
C TYR A 26 20.57 37.54 11.99
N LYS A 27 21.42 37.18 11.01
CA LYS A 27 21.00 36.28 9.90
C LYS A 27 20.84 34.83 10.37
N SER A 28 21.77 34.32 11.20
CA SER A 28 21.70 32.92 11.67
C SER A 28 20.52 32.71 12.62
N ILE A 29 20.41 33.56 13.66
CA ILE A 29 19.33 33.42 14.65
C ILE A 29 17.95 33.69 14.03
N ALA A 30 17.82 34.63 13.09
CA ALA A 30 16.59 34.90 12.39
C ALA A 30 16.13 33.70 11.53
N ALA A 31 17.09 33.00 10.91
CA ALA A 31 16.81 31.79 10.14
C ALA A 31 16.36 30.64 11.07
N ASP A 32 17.04 30.46 12.22
CA ASP A 32 16.70 29.40 13.19
C ASP A 32 15.32 29.58 13.80
N LEU A 33 14.91 30.85 14.03
CA LEU A 33 13.60 31.19 14.59
C LEU A 33 12.49 31.41 13.56
N GLY A 34 12.78 31.33 12.26
CA GLY A 34 11.83 31.57 11.19
C GLY A 34 11.26 33.00 11.16
N VAL A 35 12.05 34.00 11.62
CA VAL A 35 11.68 35.42 11.66
C VAL A 35 12.50 36.24 10.65
N ASN A 36 12.00 37.43 10.30
CA ASN A 36 12.77 38.33 9.43
C ASN A 36 13.98 38.92 10.18
N ARG A 37 15.13 38.96 9.51
CA ARG A 37 16.37 39.53 10.06
C ARG A 37 16.21 40.98 10.57
N ALA A 38 15.44 41.80 9.85
CA ALA A 38 15.19 43.18 10.25
C ALA A 38 14.38 43.26 11.55
N THR A 39 13.37 42.36 11.68
CA THR A 39 12.49 42.26 12.86
C THR A 39 13.30 41.86 14.12
N LEU A 40 14.15 40.84 14.01
CA LEU A 40 15.01 40.41 15.12
C LEU A 40 15.97 41.53 15.54
N ARG A 41 16.57 42.22 14.57
CA ARG A 41 17.45 43.37 14.84
C ARG A 41 16.73 44.50 15.61
N GLU A 42 15.50 44.80 15.22
CA GLU A 42 14.68 45.81 15.87
C GLU A 42 14.38 45.45 17.33
N TRP A 43 14.04 44.16 17.60
CA TRP A 43 13.81 43.70 18.97
C TRP A 43 15.05 43.81 19.85
N VAL A 44 16.19 43.40 19.35
CA VAL A 44 17.48 43.52 20.09
C VAL A 44 17.84 44.97 20.36
N LEU A 45 17.63 45.88 19.41
CA LEU A 45 17.90 47.31 19.62
C LEU A 45 16.98 47.93 20.65
N ARG A 46 15.65 47.66 20.57
CA ARG A 46 14.69 48.16 21.56
C ARG A 46 14.94 47.61 22.95
N ASP A 47 15.33 46.35 23.08
CA ASP A 47 15.62 45.78 24.38
C ASP A 47 16.92 46.38 24.99
N ARG A 48 17.95 46.64 24.18
CA ARG A 48 19.15 47.34 24.61
C ARG A 48 18.88 48.77 25.04
N GLU A 49 18.04 49.50 24.30
CA GLU A 49 17.58 50.82 24.69
C GLU A 49 16.85 50.80 26.03
N ARG A 50 15.95 49.83 26.24
CA ARG A 50 15.20 49.64 27.48
C ARG A 50 16.10 49.34 28.68
N ARG A 51 17.21 48.58 28.43
CA ARG A 51 18.21 48.24 29.47
C ARG A 51 19.29 49.31 29.69
N GLY A 52 19.23 50.42 28.96
CA GLY A 52 20.18 51.52 29.10
C GLY A 52 21.60 51.22 28.59
N VAL A 53 21.73 50.16 27.77
CA VAL A 53 23.00 49.77 27.13
C VAL A 53 23.18 50.62 25.88
N THR A 54 23.82 51.78 26.00
CA THR A 54 24.17 52.65 24.86
C THR A 54 25.10 51.94 23.88
N ALA A 55 24.99 52.31 22.61
CA ALA A 55 25.70 51.70 21.46
C ALA A 55 27.26 51.76 21.49
N ALA A 56 27.86 52.18 22.58
CA ALA A 56 29.29 52.35 22.75
C ALA A 56 30.07 51.09 23.17
N ALA A 57 29.38 49.97 23.43
CA ALA A 57 30.03 48.68 23.71
C ALA A 57 29.90 47.69 22.55
N ALA A 58 30.04 48.14 21.30
CA ALA A 58 30.40 47.25 20.21
C ALA A 58 31.86 46.83 20.47
N ARG A 59 32.01 45.65 21.11
CA ARG A 59 33.30 44.98 21.16
C ARG A 59 33.84 44.90 19.74
N PRO A 60 35.06 45.46 19.47
CA PRO A 60 35.70 45.20 18.20
C PRO A 60 35.89 43.71 18.11
N ALA A 61 35.45 43.12 16.97
CA ALA A 61 35.77 41.75 16.64
C ALA A 61 37.30 41.63 16.87
N ALA A 62 37.66 40.78 17.83
CA ALA A 62 39.04 40.45 18.03
C ALA A 62 39.56 39.90 16.70
N ARG A 63 40.32 40.69 16.00
CA ARG A 63 41.16 40.22 14.91
C ARG A 63 41.98 39.06 15.50
N PRO A 64 42.00 37.88 14.92
CA PRO A 64 42.85 36.81 15.39
C PRO A 64 44.32 37.30 15.24
N GLY A 65 44.97 37.44 16.38
CA GLY A 65 46.40 37.55 16.40
C GLY A 65 47.00 38.92 16.03
N ALA A 66 46.78 39.93 16.88
CA ALA A 66 47.90 40.81 17.12
C ALA A 66 48.84 40.02 18.05
N ALA A 67 49.66 39.18 17.48
CA ALA A 67 50.90 38.77 18.15
C ALA A 67 51.64 40.05 18.55
N VAL A 68 51.91 40.18 19.83
CA VAL A 68 52.85 41.21 20.32
C VAL A 68 54.10 41.08 19.45
N ALA A 69 54.37 42.08 18.64
CA ALA A 69 55.53 42.05 17.77
C ALA A 69 56.75 41.91 18.67
N SER A 70 57.35 40.73 18.70
CA SER A 70 58.62 40.49 19.35
C SER A 70 59.63 41.47 18.71
N ALA A 71 60.43 42.12 19.53
CA ALA A 71 61.48 43.11 19.09
C ALA A 71 62.64 42.38 18.39
N ASP A 72 62.70 41.03 18.51
CA ASP A 72 63.71 40.17 17.88
C ASP A 72 63.30 39.75 16.49
N PRO A 73 64.01 40.09 15.41
CA PRO A 73 63.73 39.70 14.05
C PRO A 73 63.62 38.12 13.86
N ASP A 74 64.48 37.39 14.54
CA ASP A 74 64.52 35.92 14.41
C ASP A 74 63.34 35.25 15.06
N GLU A 75 62.83 35.82 16.14
CA GLU A 75 61.58 35.31 16.76
C GLU A 75 60.39 35.61 15.88
N ARG A 76 60.37 36.73 15.18
CA ARG A 76 59.30 37.08 14.25
C ARG A 76 59.29 36.18 13.00
N VAL A 77 60.44 35.80 12.49
CA VAL A 77 60.61 34.86 11.39
C VAL A 77 60.05 33.50 11.81
N ARG A 78 60.41 32.96 12.98
CA ARG A 78 59.90 31.70 13.51
C ARG A 78 58.38 31.71 13.66
N GLN A 79 57.78 32.79 14.15
CA GLN A 79 56.30 32.94 14.27
C GLN A 79 55.64 33.00 12.91
N LEU A 80 56.24 33.65 11.91
CA LEU A 80 55.64 33.63 10.55
C LEU A 80 55.77 32.26 9.87
N GLU A 81 56.88 31.57 10.01
CA GLU A 81 57.06 30.20 9.51
C GLU A 81 56.05 29.23 10.13
N ALA A 82 55.86 29.30 11.45
CA ALA A 82 54.82 28.50 12.13
C ALA A 82 53.42 28.83 11.61
N ARG A 83 53.12 30.10 11.33
CA ARG A 83 51.84 30.53 10.77
C ARG A 83 51.63 30.07 9.34
N VAL A 84 52.67 30.12 8.50
CA VAL A 84 52.65 29.59 7.14
C VAL A 84 52.39 28.11 7.17
N ALA A 85 53.09 27.33 7.98
CA ALA A 85 52.90 25.90 8.12
C ALA A 85 51.45 25.56 8.58
N GLU A 86 50.88 26.34 9.50
CA GLU A 86 49.45 26.17 9.92
C GLU A 86 48.47 26.46 8.79
N LEU A 87 48.70 27.55 8.02
CA LEU A 87 47.86 27.91 6.88
C LEU A 87 47.93 26.88 5.76
N GLU A 88 49.09 26.37 5.41
CA GLU A 88 49.29 25.32 4.43
C GLU A 88 48.61 23.99 4.86
N ALA A 89 48.71 23.64 6.14
CA ALA A 89 48.02 22.48 6.67
C ALA A 89 46.49 22.66 6.60
N SER A 90 45.99 23.87 6.88
CA SER A 90 44.57 24.20 6.74
C SER A 90 44.11 24.18 5.28
N GLU A 91 44.91 24.68 4.35
CA GLU A 91 44.61 24.66 2.92
C GLU A 91 44.56 23.23 2.38
N ARG A 92 45.54 22.38 2.70
CA ARG A 92 45.50 20.94 2.34
C ARG A 92 44.27 20.25 2.88
N LYS A 93 43.87 20.58 4.10
CA LYS A 93 42.63 20.06 4.70
C LYS A 93 41.38 20.46 3.93
N LEU A 94 41.23 21.76 3.63
CA LEU A 94 40.09 22.29 2.88
C LEU A 94 40.05 21.79 1.44
N ALA A 95 41.20 21.64 0.78
CA ALA A 95 41.29 21.05 -0.55
C ALA A 95 40.77 19.60 -0.57
N THR A 96 41.13 18.79 0.43
CA THR A 96 40.66 17.42 0.58
C THR A 96 39.13 17.38 0.85
N GLU A 97 38.63 18.23 1.73
CA GLU A 97 37.20 18.33 2.03
C GLU A 97 36.39 18.73 0.79
N ARG A 98 36.88 19.71 0.03
CA ARG A 98 36.29 20.14 -1.25
C ARG A 98 36.24 19.00 -2.27
N ASP A 99 37.30 18.22 -2.38
CA ASP A 99 37.35 17.10 -3.33
C ASP A 99 36.37 15.98 -2.93
N ILE A 100 36.29 15.63 -1.63
CA ILE A 100 35.31 14.69 -1.10
C ILE A 100 33.89 15.19 -1.39
N LEU A 101 33.58 16.47 -1.11
CA LEU A 101 32.23 17.01 -1.36
C LEU A 101 31.88 17.02 -2.85
N ARG A 102 32.83 17.29 -3.75
CA ARG A 102 32.62 17.27 -5.20
C ARG A 102 32.31 15.84 -5.66
N LYS A 103 33.05 14.85 -5.17
CA LYS A 103 32.79 13.42 -5.48
C LYS A 103 31.46 12.95 -4.89
N ALA A 104 31.13 13.35 -3.67
CA ALA A 104 29.87 13.04 -3.04
C ALA A 104 28.67 13.64 -3.81
N ALA A 105 28.79 14.91 -4.24
CA ALA A 105 27.76 15.56 -5.06
C ALA A 105 27.53 14.79 -6.38
N LYS A 106 28.59 14.40 -7.08
CA LYS A 106 28.49 13.57 -8.31
C LYS A 106 27.90 12.19 -8.03
N TYR A 107 28.29 11.57 -6.91
CA TYR A 107 27.82 10.24 -6.51
C TYR A 107 26.32 10.21 -6.22
N PHE A 108 25.81 11.23 -5.52
CA PHE A 108 24.38 11.32 -5.15
C PHE A 108 23.51 11.96 -6.23
N ALA A 109 24.07 12.72 -7.18
CA ALA A 109 23.32 13.30 -8.31
C ALA A 109 23.01 12.29 -9.44
N GLY A 110 23.73 11.18 -9.52
CA GLY A 110 23.45 10.13 -10.49
C GLY A 110 22.25 9.30 -10.07
N GLY A 111 21.06 9.72 -10.50
CA GLY A 111 19.71 9.33 -10.09
C GLY A 111 19.27 7.86 -10.22
N ASP A 112 20.12 6.90 -9.95
CA ASP A 112 19.69 5.52 -9.72
C ASP A 112 19.22 5.37 -8.26
N GLU A 113 17.96 5.20 -8.09
CA GLU A 113 17.11 5.19 -6.88
C GLU A 113 17.35 4.06 -5.89
N LEU A 114 18.42 3.34 -5.97
CA LEU A 114 18.89 2.53 -4.85
C LEU A 114 19.62 3.47 -3.92
N VAL A 115 19.02 3.74 -2.78
CA VAL A 115 19.53 4.53 -1.64
C VAL A 115 21.02 4.24 -1.45
N ARG A 116 21.89 4.91 -2.24
CA ARG A 116 23.32 4.89 -2.06
C ARG A 116 23.56 5.57 -0.73
N SER A 117 23.68 4.76 0.32
CA SER A 117 23.83 5.29 1.66
C SER A 117 25.15 6.05 1.75
N ARG A 118 25.20 7.08 2.58
CA ARG A 118 26.46 7.78 2.90
C ARG A 118 27.54 6.80 3.35
N PHE A 119 27.17 5.69 3.98
CA PHE A 119 28.09 4.63 4.37
C PHE A 119 28.68 3.88 3.17
N GLN A 120 27.90 3.65 2.10
CA GLN A 120 28.42 3.06 0.88
C GLN A 120 29.45 3.96 0.22
N PHE A 121 29.18 5.27 0.16
CA PHE A 121 30.16 6.24 -0.34
C PHE A 121 31.45 6.22 0.49
N VAL A 122 31.37 6.14 1.83
CA VAL A 122 32.54 6.01 2.71
C VAL A 122 33.31 4.74 2.38
N ASP A 123 32.61 3.62 2.17
CA ASP A 123 33.24 2.32 1.86
C ASP A 123 33.96 2.33 0.49
N ASP A 124 33.29 2.88 -0.53
CA ASP A 124 33.84 2.99 -1.89
C ASP A 124 35.08 3.87 -1.96
N HIS A 125 35.23 4.83 -1.04
CA HIS A 125 36.33 5.81 -1.04
C HIS A 125 37.35 5.66 0.12
N ARG A 126 37.19 4.63 0.98
CA ARG A 126 38.06 4.42 2.15
C ARG A 126 39.53 4.15 1.81
N ASN A 127 39.83 3.72 0.59
CA ASN A 127 41.17 3.47 0.12
C ASN A 127 41.87 4.79 -0.40
N THR A 128 41.09 5.84 -0.67
CA THR A 128 41.57 7.12 -1.20
C THR A 128 41.64 8.18 -0.10
N TYR A 129 40.73 8.15 0.87
CA TYR A 129 40.65 9.09 1.96
C TYR A 129 40.49 8.41 3.30
N GLU A 130 40.98 9.03 4.37
CA GLU A 130 40.74 8.53 5.72
C GLU A 130 39.25 8.45 6.06
N VAL A 131 38.81 7.31 6.60
CA VAL A 131 37.44 7.10 7.03
C VAL A 131 36.95 8.16 8.03
N LYS A 132 37.84 8.64 8.92
CA LYS A 132 37.54 9.72 9.86
C LYS A 132 37.11 10.99 9.10
N ARG A 133 37.85 11.35 8.06
CA ARG A 133 37.59 12.57 7.27
C ARG A 133 36.31 12.42 6.44
N LEU A 134 36.12 11.27 5.77
CA LEU A 134 34.88 10.96 5.02
C LEU A 134 33.64 11.08 5.89
N CYS A 135 33.69 10.47 7.08
CA CYS A 135 32.57 10.51 8.01
C CYS A 135 32.28 11.94 8.50
N GLN A 136 33.31 12.72 8.77
CA GLN A 136 33.18 14.12 9.21
C GLN A 136 32.53 14.99 8.12
N VAL A 137 33.02 14.90 6.88
CA VAL A 137 32.52 15.69 5.74
C VAL A 137 31.07 15.32 5.39
N LEU A 138 30.71 14.03 5.47
CA LEU A 138 29.36 13.55 5.17
C LEU A 138 28.39 13.68 6.34
N GLY A 139 28.84 14.13 7.51
CA GLY A 139 28.00 14.25 8.70
C GLY A 139 27.48 12.91 9.22
N VAL A 140 28.28 11.84 9.14
CA VAL A 140 27.94 10.51 9.64
C VAL A 140 28.84 10.08 10.79
N ASN A 141 28.28 9.30 11.72
CA ASN A 141 29.06 8.81 12.85
C ASN A 141 29.95 7.65 12.41
N ARG A 142 31.23 7.69 12.75
CA ARG A 142 32.22 6.66 12.41
C ARG A 142 31.89 5.28 13.00
N SER A 143 31.39 5.22 14.23
CA SER A 143 31.00 3.94 14.84
C SER A 143 29.78 3.33 14.14
N SER A 144 28.87 4.16 13.63
CA SER A 144 27.72 3.71 12.83
C SER A 144 28.17 3.16 11.48
N TYR A 145 29.17 3.75 10.85
CA TYR A 145 29.78 3.20 9.63
C TYR A 145 30.37 1.82 9.87
N TYR A 146 31.18 1.63 10.92
CA TYR A 146 31.76 0.31 11.20
C TYR A 146 30.72 -0.74 11.57
N LYS A 147 29.65 -0.38 12.31
CA LYS A 147 28.50 -1.26 12.54
C LYS A 147 27.82 -1.64 11.22
N TRP A 148 27.65 -0.68 10.34
CA TRP A 148 27.11 -0.94 9.00
C TRP A 148 28.04 -1.86 8.20
N LEU A 149 29.34 -1.64 8.21
CA LEU A 149 30.33 -2.49 7.54
C LEU A 149 30.28 -3.93 8.07
N ALA A 150 30.31 -4.11 9.38
CA ALA A 150 30.20 -5.43 10.03
C ALA A 150 28.89 -6.16 9.66
N GLY A 151 27.83 -5.43 9.38
CA GLY A 151 26.55 -6.00 8.91
C GLY A 151 26.47 -6.31 7.41
N ALA A 152 27.55 -6.19 6.64
CA ALA A 152 27.53 -6.33 5.16
C ALA A 152 27.07 -7.72 4.73
N GLU A 153 27.59 -8.77 5.33
CA GLU A 153 27.21 -10.16 4.99
C GLU A 153 25.74 -10.45 5.31
N ALA A 154 25.27 -10.00 6.48
CA ALA A 154 23.85 -10.14 6.86
C ALA A 154 22.92 -9.38 5.91
N ARG A 155 23.36 -8.23 5.39
CA ARG A 155 22.59 -7.48 4.36
C ARG A 155 22.58 -8.23 3.03
N ALA A 156 23.74 -8.72 2.58
CA ALA A 156 23.84 -9.50 1.34
C ALA A 156 22.99 -10.78 1.41
N THR A 157 22.98 -11.47 2.55
CA THR A 157 22.12 -12.64 2.78
C THR A 157 20.64 -12.27 2.69
N ARG A 158 20.21 -11.20 3.38
CA ARG A 158 18.82 -10.72 3.28
C ARG A 158 18.43 -10.34 1.85
N GLN A 159 19.32 -9.72 1.09
CA GLN A 159 19.05 -9.37 -0.31
C GLN A 159 18.91 -10.63 -1.19
N ARG A 160 19.73 -11.67 -0.97
CA ARG A 160 19.58 -12.96 -1.66
C ARG A 160 18.25 -13.62 -1.33
N GLU A 161 17.90 -13.69 -0.04
CA GLU A 161 16.60 -14.21 0.39
C GLU A 161 15.40 -13.43 -0.15
N ASP A 162 15.51 -12.10 -0.23
CA ASP A 162 14.45 -11.25 -0.79
C ASP A 162 14.30 -11.47 -2.31
N ARG A 163 15.39 -11.76 -3.04
CA ARG A 163 15.32 -12.14 -4.47
C ARG A 163 14.66 -13.51 -4.65
N ILE A 164 15.05 -14.50 -3.86
CA ILE A 164 14.40 -15.83 -3.88
C ILE A 164 12.91 -15.70 -3.60
N LEU A 165 12.55 -14.96 -2.55
CA LEU A 165 11.15 -14.72 -2.23
C LEU A 165 10.42 -13.94 -3.32
N ALA A 166 11.10 -13.05 -4.05
CA ALA A 166 10.50 -12.33 -5.18
C ALA A 166 10.15 -13.27 -6.34
N GLU A 167 10.98 -14.28 -6.62
CA GLU A 167 10.67 -15.31 -7.63
C GLU A 167 9.46 -16.16 -7.19
N GLU A 168 9.44 -16.63 -5.93
CA GLU A 168 8.29 -17.36 -5.38
C GLU A 168 6.99 -16.52 -5.47
N ILE A 169 7.08 -15.21 -5.20
CA ILE A 169 5.96 -14.28 -5.34
C ILE A 169 5.53 -14.15 -6.80
N ARG A 170 6.46 -14.05 -7.76
CA ARG A 170 6.14 -13.96 -9.19
C ARG A 170 5.45 -15.22 -9.70
N GLU A 171 5.91 -16.39 -9.28
CA GLU A 171 5.27 -17.67 -9.62
C GLU A 171 3.81 -17.68 -9.15
N VAL A 172 3.56 -17.43 -7.86
CA VAL A 172 2.22 -17.37 -7.29
C VAL A 172 1.35 -16.30 -7.96
N HIS A 173 1.93 -15.13 -8.24
CA HIS A 173 1.25 -14.04 -8.92
C HIS A 173 0.89 -14.43 -10.35
N GLY A 174 1.79 -15.10 -11.09
CA GLY A 174 1.57 -15.64 -12.43
C GLY A 174 0.48 -16.74 -12.44
N GLU A 175 0.54 -17.71 -11.51
CA GLU A 175 -0.50 -18.73 -11.32
C GLU A 175 -1.88 -18.12 -11.06
N SER A 176 -1.91 -16.93 -10.43
CA SER A 176 -3.14 -16.18 -10.21
C SER A 176 -3.64 -15.41 -11.44
N GLY A 177 -2.88 -15.39 -12.54
CA GLY A 177 -3.16 -14.54 -13.70
C GLY A 177 -2.92 -13.06 -13.42
N GLY A 178 -1.96 -12.71 -12.56
CA GLY A 178 -1.65 -11.32 -12.21
C GLY A 178 -2.65 -10.65 -11.25
N VAL A 179 -3.56 -11.41 -10.67
CA VAL A 179 -4.71 -10.87 -9.91
C VAL A 179 -4.39 -10.64 -8.43
N TYR A 180 -3.56 -11.50 -7.82
CA TYR A 180 -3.36 -11.51 -6.38
C TYR A 180 -2.49 -10.35 -5.88
N GLY A 181 -3.00 -9.63 -4.87
CA GLY A 181 -2.22 -8.73 -4.03
C GLY A 181 -1.58 -9.46 -2.84
N SER A 182 -0.82 -8.72 -2.01
CA SER A 182 -0.02 -9.27 -0.90
C SER A 182 -0.77 -10.22 0.06
N PRO A 183 -2.05 -9.98 0.45
CA PRO A 183 -2.72 -10.91 1.37
C PRO A 183 -2.91 -12.30 0.77
N ARG A 184 -3.34 -12.39 -0.49
CA ARG A 184 -3.58 -13.67 -1.17
C ARG A 184 -2.28 -14.37 -1.53
N VAL A 185 -1.27 -13.63 -2.00
CA VAL A 185 0.08 -14.15 -2.24
C VAL A 185 0.66 -14.74 -0.95
N THR A 186 0.51 -14.04 0.17
CA THR A 186 0.98 -14.53 1.48
C THR A 186 0.27 -15.84 1.88
N ALA A 187 -1.02 -15.94 1.62
CA ALA A 187 -1.79 -17.15 1.92
C ALA A 187 -1.31 -18.36 1.09
N GLU A 188 -1.05 -18.16 -0.21
CA GLU A 188 -0.49 -19.20 -1.09
C GLU A 188 0.91 -19.65 -0.65
N LEU A 189 1.80 -18.70 -0.37
CA LEU A 189 3.14 -19.02 0.09
C LEU A 189 3.12 -19.81 1.41
N ARG A 190 2.22 -19.47 2.33
CA ARG A 190 2.06 -20.21 3.59
C ARG A 190 1.52 -21.61 3.39
N GLU A 191 0.58 -21.82 2.47
CA GLU A 191 0.09 -23.15 2.13
C GLU A 191 1.17 -24.03 1.46
N LYS A 192 2.05 -23.41 0.64
CA LYS A 192 3.28 -24.05 0.11
C LYS A 192 4.36 -24.26 1.21
N GLY A 193 4.06 -24.00 2.50
CA GLY A 193 4.95 -24.20 3.64
C GLY A 193 5.93 -23.03 3.92
N ARG A 194 5.85 -21.93 3.18
CA ARG A 194 6.74 -20.78 3.37
C ARG A 194 6.33 -19.93 4.58
N ARG A 195 7.13 -19.86 5.61
CA ARG A 195 6.91 -18.96 6.76
C ARG A 195 7.27 -17.53 6.37
N VAL A 196 6.27 -16.72 6.05
CA VAL A 196 6.46 -15.34 5.63
C VAL A 196 5.40 -14.42 6.24
N ASN A 197 5.79 -13.17 6.52
CA ASN A 197 4.89 -12.13 6.99
C ASN A 197 4.36 -11.33 5.78
N GLU A 198 3.07 -10.99 5.80
CA GLU A 198 2.42 -10.20 4.76
C GLU A 198 3.12 -8.85 4.51
N LYS A 199 3.59 -8.16 5.57
CA LYS A 199 4.35 -6.91 5.43
C LYS A 199 5.64 -7.09 4.61
N ARG A 200 6.33 -8.26 4.76
CA ARG A 200 7.52 -8.58 3.95
C ARG A 200 7.14 -8.83 2.50
N VAL A 201 6.07 -9.60 2.26
CA VAL A 201 5.54 -9.84 0.90
C VAL A 201 5.14 -8.52 0.23
N ALA A 202 4.36 -7.67 0.92
CA ALA A 202 3.94 -6.37 0.38
C ALA A 202 5.14 -5.45 0.05
N ARG A 203 6.19 -5.46 0.88
CA ARG A 203 7.42 -4.71 0.62
C ARG A 203 8.12 -5.22 -0.63
N ILE A 204 8.29 -6.54 -0.76
CA ILE A 204 8.95 -7.16 -1.92
C ILE A 204 8.14 -6.91 -3.18
N MET A 205 6.83 -7.12 -3.16
CA MET A 205 5.96 -6.82 -4.31
C MET A 205 6.13 -5.38 -4.79
N ARG A 206 6.20 -4.41 -3.85
CA ARG A 206 6.43 -3.00 -4.19
C ARG A 206 7.83 -2.79 -4.78
N THR A 207 8.87 -3.37 -4.17
CA THR A 207 10.27 -3.23 -4.63
C THR A 207 10.47 -3.79 -6.04
N PHE A 208 9.78 -4.87 -6.39
CA PHE A 208 9.88 -5.53 -7.69
C PHE A 208 8.72 -5.19 -8.65
N SER A 209 7.95 -4.13 -8.34
CA SER A 209 6.84 -3.64 -9.17
C SER A 209 5.78 -4.69 -9.50
N ILE A 210 5.53 -5.63 -8.59
CA ILE A 210 4.48 -6.65 -8.72
C ILE A 210 3.19 -6.08 -8.13
N THR A 211 2.17 -5.90 -8.95
CA THR A 211 0.89 -5.28 -8.52
C THR A 211 -0.30 -6.18 -8.84
N GLY A 212 -1.10 -6.49 -7.84
CA GLY A 212 -2.39 -7.16 -8.05
C GLY A 212 -3.49 -6.20 -8.51
N ILE A 213 -4.61 -6.74 -8.99
CA ILE A 213 -5.74 -5.95 -9.48
C ILE A 213 -6.42 -5.19 -8.32
N ARG A 214 -6.58 -3.87 -8.48
CA ARG A 214 -7.29 -3.01 -7.51
C ARG A 214 -8.78 -2.90 -7.85
N LEU A 215 -9.62 -2.97 -6.80
CA LEU A 215 -11.06 -2.70 -6.90
C LEU A 215 -11.29 -1.19 -7.07
N ARG A 216 -11.91 -0.75 -8.19
CA ARG A 216 -12.45 0.63 -8.30
C ARG A 216 -13.84 0.66 -7.65
N ARG A 217 -14.16 1.70 -6.87
CA ARG A 217 -15.53 1.97 -6.38
C ARG A 217 -16.45 2.25 -7.57
N ARG A 218 -17.65 1.66 -7.55
CA ARG A 218 -18.66 1.82 -8.60
C ARG A 218 -19.84 2.68 -8.12
N THR A 219 -20.51 3.36 -9.05
CA THR A 219 -21.76 4.09 -8.89
C THR A 219 -22.96 3.18 -9.13
N ARG A 220 -24.08 3.46 -8.48
CA ARG A 220 -25.33 2.71 -8.39
C ARG A 220 -26.20 2.94 -9.64
N THR A 221 -26.85 1.90 -10.20
CA THR A 221 -27.64 1.97 -11.46
C THR A 221 -28.95 1.14 -11.46
N THR A 222 -29.53 0.74 -10.33
CA THR A 222 -30.77 -0.07 -10.32
C THR A 222 -32.01 0.82 -10.21
N VAL A 223 -33.00 0.64 -11.11
CA VAL A 223 -34.33 1.27 -11.08
C VAL A 223 -35.36 0.20 -10.65
N PRO A 224 -36.17 0.42 -9.62
CA PRO A 224 -37.14 -0.57 -9.12
C PRO A 224 -38.39 -0.66 -10.01
N ASP A 225 -38.96 -1.86 -10.13
CA ASP A 225 -40.31 -2.11 -10.70
C ASP A 225 -41.35 -2.19 -9.57
N PRO A 226 -42.34 -1.30 -9.50
CA PRO A 226 -43.33 -1.27 -8.42
C PRO A 226 -44.44 -2.31 -8.51
N THR A 227 -44.49 -3.13 -9.58
CA THR A 227 -45.61 -4.09 -9.84
C THR A 227 -45.28 -5.55 -9.54
N ALA A 228 -44.09 -5.85 -9.04
CA ALA A 228 -43.66 -7.24 -8.75
C ALA A 228 -44.37 -7.84 -7.53
N PRO A 229 -44.64 -9.17 -7.51
CA PRO A 229 -45.22 -9.87 -6.35
C PRO A 229 -44.35 -9.66 -5.09
N GLN A 230 -44.99 -9.43 -3.95
CA GLN A 230 -44.30 -9.26 -2.67
C GLN A 230 -43.84 -10.62 -2.14
N VAL A 231 -42.62 -11.01 -2.43
CA VAL A 231 -41.92 -12.14 -1.78
C VAL A 231 -41.25 -11.61 -0.52
N PRO A 232 -41.38 -12.25 0.66
CA PRO A 232 -40.81 -11.76 1.90
C PRO A 232 -39.27 -11.79 1.86
N ASP A 233 -38.63 -10.82 2.53
CA ASP A 233 -37.19 -10.87 2.80
C ASP A 233 -36.92 -11.78 4.00
N LEU A 234 -36.50 -13.03 3.72
CA LEU A 234 -36.15 -14.02 4.74
C LEU A 234 -34.68 -13.92 5.17
N PHE A 235 -33.87 -13.05 4.51
CA PHE A 235 -32.47 -12.86 4.86
C PHE A 235 -32.28 -11.76 5.91
N GLY A 236 -33.12 -10.73 5.90
CA GLY A 236 -33.00 -9.61 6.83
C GLY A 236 -31.59 -8.97 6.79
N ARG A 237 -30.96 -8.93 5.62
CA ARG A 237 -29.56 -8.51 5.40
C ARG A 237 -28.49 -9.39 6.06
N ASP A 238 -28.84 -10.57 6.56
CA ASP A 238 -27.86 -11.55 7.04
C ASP A 238 -27.49 -12.54 5.93
N PHE A 239 -26.41 -12.24 5.22
CA PHE A 239 -25.84 -13.06 4.15
C PHE A 239 -24.82 -14.08 4.68
N THR A 240 -24.89 -14.44 5.94
CA THR A 240 -24.09 -15.51 6.53
C THR A 240 -24.92 -16.79 6.66
N ALA A 241 -24.23 -17.93 6.70
CA ALA A 241 -24.82 -19.21 7.00
C ALA A 241 -23.86 -20.01 7.90
N THR A 242 -24.41 -20.87 8.75
CA THR A 242 -23.63 -21.72 9.66
C THR A 242 -23.18 -23.01 9.01
N GLU A 243 -23.85 -23.43 7.95
CA GLU A 243 -23.59 -24.66 7.23
C GLU A 243 -23.77 -24.44 5.71
N PRO A 244 -23.08 -25.24 4.86
CA PRO A 244 -23.33 -25.21 3.44
C PRO A 244 -24.75 -25.68 3.13
N GLY A 245 -25.34 -25.10 2.09
CA GLY A 245 -26.65 -25.55 1.60
C GLY A 245 -27.87 -24.95 2.30
N ARG A 246 -27.70 -24.01 3.23
CA ARG A 246 -28.84 -23.41 3.96
C ARG A 246 -29.38 -22.13 3.32
N LYS A 247 -28.48 -21.30 2.82
CA LYS A 247 -28.83 -20.01 2.21
C LYS A 247 -28.09 -19.86 0.89
N TYR A 248 -28.83 -19.52 -0.16
CA TYR A 248 -28.29 -19.27 -1.49
C TYR A 248 -28.64 -17.86 -1.96
N MET A 249 -27.77 -17.27 -2.77
CA MET A 249 -28.02 -16.03 -3.46
C MET A 249 -27.94 -16.23 -4.96
N GLY A 250 -28.91 -15.65 -5.69
CA GLY A 250 -28.92 -15.65 -7.14
C GLY A 250 -28.88 -14.25 -7.72
N ASP A 251 -28.21 -14.12 -8.87
CA ASP A 251 -28.17 -12.87 -9.62
C ASP A 251 -27.79 -13.13 -11.08
N ILE A 252 -28.19 -12.20 -11.97
CA ILE A 252 -27.85 -12.23 -13.39
C ILE A 252 -26.88 -11.11 -13.70
N THR A 253 -25.86 -11.42 -14.50
CA THR A 253 -24.97 -10.39 -15.05
C THR A 253 -24.79 -10.56 -16.54
N TYR A 254 -24.60 -9.46 -17.26
CA TYR A 254 -24.29 -9.50 -18.68
C TYR A 254 -22.77 -9.52 -18.92
N LEU A 255 -22.39 -10.24 -19.96
CA LEU A 255 -21.03 -10.44 -20.41
C LEU A 255 -20.91 -9.81 -21.80
N PRO A 256 -20.21 -8.66 -21.95
CA PRO A 256 -20.14 -7.96 -23.23
C PRO A 256 -19.34 -8.76 -24.26
N LEU A 257 -19.86 -8.83 -25.49
CA LEU A 257 -19.19 -9.41 -26.65
C LEU A 257 -18.74 -8.31 -27.63
N ALA A 258 -17.80 -8.68 -28.52
CA ALA A 258 -17.45 -7.81 -29.63
C ALA A 258 -18.68 -7.56 -30.52
N GLY A 259 -18.83 -6.31 -30.99
CA GLY A 259 -20.02 -5.95 -31.77
C GLY A 259 -21.20 -5.40 -30.97
N GLY A 260 -21.10 -5.33 -29.65
CA GLY A 260 -22.12 -4.75 -28.75
C GLY A 260 -23.22 -5.74 -28.32
N GLU A 261 -23.09 -6.99 -28.66
CA GLU A 261 -23.94 -8.07 -28.17
C GLU A 261 -23.56 -8.47 -26.74
N PHE A 262 -24.43 -9.25 -26.09
CA PHE A 262 -24.21 -9.73 -24.72
C PHE A 262 -24.57 -11.22 -24.59
N LEU A 263 -23.81 -11.94 -23.79
CA LEU A 263 -24.29 -13.13 -23.11
C LEU A 263 -24.72 -12.77 -21.67
N TYR A 264 -25.61 -13.58 -21.14
CA TYR A 264 -26.14 -13.42 -19.78
C TYR A 264 -25.71 -14.62 -18.95
N LEU A 265 -25.22 -14.35 -17.75
CA LEU A 265 -24.80 -15.35 -16.78
C LEU A 265 -25.69 -15.25 -15.56
N ALA A 266 -26.49 -16.28 -15.28
CA ALA A 266 -27.11 -16.47 -13.98
C ALA A 266 -26.22 -17.33 -13.08
N THR A 267 -26.16 -16.98 -11.81
CA THR A 267 -25.30 -17.67 -10.83
C THR A 267 -26.07 -17.94 -9.54
N VAL A 268 -25.77 -19.08 -8.90
CA VAL A 268 -26.23 -19.45 -7.56
C VAL A 268 -25.02 -19.60 -6.65
N LEU A 269 -24.93 -18.74 -5.65
CA LEU A 269 -23.84 -18.74 -4.66
C LEU A 269 -24.36 -19.27 -3.31
N ASP A 270 -23.59 -20.15 -2.70
CA ASP A 270 -23.81 -20.56 -1.31
C ASP A 270 -23.28 -19.50 -0.34
N CYS A 271 -24.13 -19.04 0.57
CA CYS A 271 -23.76 -17.97 1.53
C CYS A 271 -22.71 -18.40 2.55
N PHE A 272 -22.59 -19.70 2.86
CA PHE A 272 -21.60 -20.22 3.80
C PHE A 272 -20.19 -20.12 3.26
N SER A 273 -19.97 -20.66 2.08
CA SER A 273 -18.64 -20.85 1.50
C SER A 273 -18.30 -19.87 0.37
N ARG A 274 -19.30 -19.11 -0.09
CA ARG A 274 -19.22 -18.30 -1.32
C ARG A 274 -19.00 -19.16 -2.57
N LYS A 275 -19.30 -20.45 -2.51
CA LYS A 275 -19.18 -21.38 -3.63
C LYS A 275 -20.25 -21.09 -4.67
N VAL A 276 -19.86 -21.05 -5.94
CA VAL A 276 -20.80 -21.08 -7.05
C VAL A 276 -21.24 -22.52 -7.22
N VAL A 277 -22.48 -22.82 -6.86
CA VAL A 277 -23.06 -24.18 -6.89
C VAL A 277 -23.84 -24.43 -8.15
N GLY A 278 -24.32 -23.37 -8.81
CA GLY A 278 -25.03 -23.47 -10.09
C GLY A 278 -24.80 -22.23 -10.92
N TRP A 279 -24.81 -22.37 -12.22
CA TRP A 279 -24.72 -21.27 -13.19
C TRP A 279 -25.26 -21.69 -14.56
N SER A 280 -25.72 -20.73 -15.34
CA SER A 280 -26.13 -20.90 -16.72
C SER A 280 -25.74 -19.70 -17.56
N ILE A 281 -25.37 -19.90 -18.83
CA ILE A 281 -25.04 -18.85 -19.80
C ILE A 281 -25.90 -18.98 -21.04
N ALA A 282 -26.66 -17.93 -21.34
CA ALA A 282 -27.46 -17.83 -22.57
C ALA A 282 -27.25 -16.49 -23.28
N ASP A 283 -27.78 -16.38 -24.49
CA ASP A 283 -27.89 -15.15 -25.30
C ASP A 283 -29.12 -14.30 -24.96
N HIS A 284 -29.89 -14.72 -23.95
CA HIS A 284 -31.13 -14.08 -23.51
C HIS A 284 -31.28 -14.10 -22.00
N MET A 285 -32.14 -13.21 -21.45
CA MET A 285 -32.48 -13.13 -20.02
C MET A 285 -33.90 -13.69 -19.74
N ARG A 286 -34.26 -14.81 -20.33
CA ARG A 286 -35.53 -15.47 -20.02
C ARG A 286 -35.44 -16.29 -18.73
N THR A 287 -36.59 -16.75 -18.23
CA THR A 287 -36.70 -17.52 -16.98
C THR A 287 -35.90 -18.83 -17.00
N ASP A 288 -35.78 -19.47 -18.17
CA ASP A 288 -34.96 -20.68 -18.37
C ASP A 288 -33.52 -20.50 -17.93
N LEU A 289 -32.93 -19.31 -18.14
CA LEU A 289 -31.57 -19.00 -17.66
C LEU A 289 -31.40 -19.19 -16.13
N VAL A 290 -32.36 -18.72 -15.34
CA VAL A 290 -32.27 -18.80 -13.86
C VAL A 290 -32.72 -20.17 -13.35
N THR A 291 -33.67 -20.81 -14.00
CA THR A 291 -34.10 -22.17 -13.64
C THR A 291 -33.00 -23.19 -13.92
N ASP A 292 -32.27 -23.07 -15.01
CA ASP A 292 -31.16 -23.97 -15.32
C ASP A 292 -30.01 -23.80 -14.34
N ALA A 293 -29.70 -22.54 -13.91
CA ALA A 293 -28.75 -22.30 -12.86
C ALA A 293 -29.15 -22.95 -11.52
N LEU A 294 -30.45 -22.87 -11.16
CA LEU A 294 -30.97 -23.50 -9.93
C LEU A 294 -30.99 -25.04 -10.03
N ARG A 295 -31.35 -25.61 -11.18
CA ARG A 295 -31.27 -27.07 -11.42
C ARG A 295 -29.84 -27.59 -11.31
N MET A 296 -28.89 -26.86 -11.87
CA MET A 296 -27.44 -27.16 -11.71
C MET A 296 -27.02 -27.11 -10.23
N ALA A 297 -27.53 -26.14 -9.47
CA ALA A 297 -27.26 -26.04 -8.04
C ALA A 297 -27.81 -27.23 -7.27
N ALA A 298 -29.04 -27.67 -7.58
CA ALA A 298 -29.66 -28.85 -7.00
C ALA A 298 -28.88 -30.13 -7.33
N SER A 299 -28.45 -30.29 -8.58
CA SER A 299 -27.61 -31.43 -8.99
C SER A 299 -26.25 -31.42 -8.25
N THR A 300 -25.66 -30.26 -8.05
CA THR A 300 -24.35 -30.11 -7.36
C THR A 300 -24.46 -30.42 -5.85
N ARG A 301 -25.58 -30.06 -5.22
CA ARG A 301 -25.82 -30.23 -3.79
C ARG A 301 -26.48 -31.57 -3.42
N GLY A 302 -27.17 -32.19 -4.35
CA GLY A 302 -27.97 -33.41 -4.17
C GLY A 302 -29.31 -33.13 -3.50
N ARG A 303 -29.36 -32.26 -2.49
CA ARG A 303 -30.61 -31.85 -1.80
C ARG A 303 -30.55 -30.34 -1.49
N MET A 304 -31.72 -29.69 -1.64
CA MET A 304 -31.87 -28.27 -1.30
C MET A 304 -33.04 -27.99 -0.34
N ASP A 305 -33.71 -29.05 0.13
CA ASP A 305 -34.90 -28.95 1.01
C ASP A 305 -34.63 -28.08 2.23
N GLY A 306 -35.52 -27.15 2.50
CA GLY A 306 -35.43 -26.21 3.61
C GLY A 306 -34.38 -25.13 3.47
N ALA A 307 -33.76 -25.01 2.29
CA ALA A 307 -32.88 -23.89 1.98
C ALA A 307 -33.68 -22.62 1.63
N VAL A 308 -33.07 -21.48 1.76
CA VAL A 308 -33.60 -20.19 1.32
C VAL A 308 -32.80 -19.69 0.12
N PHE A 309 -33.47 -19.30 -0.95
CA PHE A 309 -32.89 -18.69 -2.14
C PHE A 309 -33.27 -17.22 -2.20
N HIS A 310 -32.28 -16.35 -2.13
CA HIS A 310 -32.46 -14.90 -2.17
C HIS A 310 -31.99 -14.31 -3.50
N SER A 311 -32.83 -13.43 -4.08
CA SER A 311 -32.52 -12.70 -5.31
C SER A 311 -32.99 -11.24 -5.23
N ASP A 312 -32.66 -10.48 -6.26
CA ASP A 312 -33.33 -9.21 -6.51
C ASP A 312 -34.77 -9.42 -7.06
N HIS A 313 -35.48 -8.30 -7.28
CA HIS A 313 -36.84 -8.30 -7.84
C HIS A 313 -36.88 -8.47 -9.38
N GLY A 314 -35.90 -9.15 -9.98
CA GLY A 314 -35.90 -9.41 -11.41
C GLY A 314 -37.11 -10.24 -11.83
N ALA A 315 -37.75 -9.88 -12.94
CA ALA A 315 -38.94 -10.57 -13.47
C ALA A 315 -38.72 -12.09 -13.67
N GLN A 316 -37.48 -12.51 -13.91
CA GLN A 316 -37.09 -13.91 -14.05
C GLN A 316 -37.28 -14.70 -12.75
N TYR A 317 -36.93 -14.12 -11.61
CA TYR A 317 -37.07 -14.72 -10.28
C TYR A 317 -38.50 -14.66 -9.75
N GLY A 318 -39.30 -13.66 -10.17
CA GLY A 318 -40.74 -13.59 -9.86
C GLY A 318 -41.63 -14.41 -10.78
N SER A 319 -41.08 -15.16 -11.73
CA SER A 319 -41.87 -15.95 -12.69
C SER A 319 -42.47 -17.19 -12.07
N ARG A 320 -43.66 -17.60 -12.55
CA ARG A 320 -44.33 -18.83 -12.11
C ARG A 320 -43.44 -20.08 -12.28
N ALA A 321 -42.66 -20.16 -13.35
CA ALA A 321 -41.78 -21.28 -13.61
C ALA A 321 -40.64 -21.39 -12.61
N PHE A 322 -40.07 -20.24 -12.17
CA PHE A 322 -39.04 -20.24 -11.14
C PHE A 322 -39.62 -20.60 -9.77
N THR A 323 -40.78 -20.04 -9.43
CA THR A 323 -41.47 -20.38 -8.17
C THR A 323 -41.82 -21.87 -8.12
N ALA A 324 -42.39 -22.44 -9.19
CA ALA A 324 -42.69 -23.87 -9.26
C ALA A 324 -41.46 -24.76 -9.08
N LEU A 325 -40.30 -24.35 -9.64
CA LEU A 325 -39.03 -25.05 -9.43
C LEU A 325 -38.53 -24.94 -7.99
N CYS A 326 -38.68 -23.78 -7.34
CA CYS A 326 -38.33 -23.63 -5.92
C CYS A 326 -39.20 -24.55 -5.05
N ASP A 327 -40.52 -24.63 -5.31
CA ASP A 327 -41.44 -25.51 -4.60
C ASP A 327 -41.06 -26.97 -4.81
N GLU A 328 -40.76 -27.39 -6.05
CA GLU A 328 -40.28 -28.74 -6.41
C GLU A 328 -39.03 -29.14 -5.64
N LEU A 329 -38.09 -28.19 -5.47
CA LEU A 329 -36.81 -28.39 -4.77
C LEU A 329 -36.90 -28.19 -3.26
N GLY A 330 -38.06 -27.82 -2.70
CA GLY A 330 -38.24 -27.49 -1.28
C GLY A 330 -37.48 -26.25 -0.82
N VAL A 331 -37.28 -25.29 -1.72
CA VAL A 331 -36.50 -24.06 -1.50
C VAL A 331 -37.44 -22.88 -1.27
N ALA A 332 -37.32 -22.21 -0.14
CA ALA A 332 -38.08 -20.99 0.12
C ALA A 332 -37.50 -19.79 -0.64
N GLN A 333 -38.35 -19.10 -1.40
CA GLN A 333 -37.94 -17.86 -2.06
C GLN A 333 -37.85 -16.70 -1.07
N SER A 334 -36.85 -15.84 -1.29
CA SER A 334 -36.63 -14.60 -0.57
C SER A 334 -36.23 -13.52 -1.57
N MET A 335 -36.76 -12.31 -1.41
CA MET A 335 -36.38 -11.16 -2.22
C MET A 335 -36.07 -9.99 -1.34
N GLY A 336 -35.03 -9.19 -1.72
CA GLY A 336 -34.64 -8.00 -1.00
C GLY A 336 -35.73 -6.92 -1.02
N ALA A 337 -35.58 -5.88 -0.19
CA ALA A 337 -36.48 -4.74 -0.23
C ALA A 337 -36.31 -3.96 -1.54
N VAL A 338 -37.43 -3.53 -2.15
CA VAL A 338 -37.42 -2.72 -3.38
C VAL A 338 -36.56 -1.47 -3.18
N GLY A 339 -35.54 -1.30 -4.02
CA GLY A 339 -34.71 -0.08 -4.05
C GLY A 339 -33.45 -0.11 -3.17
N THR A 340 -33.07 -1.22 -2.52
CA THR A 340 -31.83 -1.31 -1.75
C THR A 340 -30.80 -2.22 -2.43
N SER A 341 -29.70 -1.63 -2.93
CA SER A 341 -28.55 -2.39 -3.50
C SER A 341 -27.76 -3.16 -2.45
N ALA A 342 -28.02 -2.94 -1.15
CA ALA A 342 -27.37 -3.64 -0.07
C ALA A 342 -27.76 -5.12 0.00
N ASP A 343 -28.94 -5.45 -0.51
CA ASP A 343 -29.56 -6.77 -0.39
C ASP A 343 -28.98 -7.79 -1.38
N ASN A 344 -28.15 -7.39 -2.36
CA ASN A 344 -27.42 -8.27 -3.29
C ASN A 344 -25.91 -8.01 -3.37
N ALA A 345 -25.35 -7.31 -2.38
CA ALA A 345 -23.95 -6.86 -2.41
C ALA A 345 -22.93 -8.01 -2.60
N ALA A 346 -23.24 -9.22 -2.16
CA ALA A 346 -22.34 -10.35 -2.31
C ALA A 346 -22.30 -10.87 -3.76
N CYS A 347 -23.43 -10.95 -4.45
CA CYS A 347 -23.49 -11.27 -5.88
C CYS A 347 -22.87 -10.17 -6.72
N GLU A 348 -23.14 -8.89 -6.42
CA GLU A 348 -22.49 -7.76 -7.09
C GLU A 348 -20.97 -7.83 -6.96
N SER A 349 -20.46 -8.10 -5.76
CA SER A 349 -19.01 -8.27 -5.51
C SER A 349 -18.42 -9.46 -6.27
N PHE A 350 -19.17 -10.55 -6.38
CA PHE A 350 -18.80 -11.73 -7.15
C PHE A 350 -18.71 -11.40 -8.65
N HIS A 351 -19.74 -10.82 -9.24
CA HIS A 351 -19.78 -10.45 -10.65
C HIS A 351 -18.72 -9.38 -10.99
N ALA A 352 -18.48 -8.42 -10.10
CA ALA A 352 -17.42 -7.46 -10.26
C ALA A 352 -16.02 -8.10 -10.21
N SER A 353 -15.85 -9.16 -9.42
CA SER A 353 -14.60 -9.93 -9.40
C SER A 353 -14.43 -10.73 -10.68
N LEU A 354 -15.47 -11.43 -11.13
CA LEU A 354 -15.49 -12.14 -12.40
C LEU A 354 -15.06 -11.23 -13.56
N LYS A 355 -15.79 -10.16 -13.81
CA LYS A 355 -15.52 -9.25 -14.94
C LYS A 355 -14.12 -8.65 -14.88
N ARG A 356 -13.66 -8.29 -13.70
CA ARG A 356 -12.34 -7.67 -13.52
C ARG A 356 -11.19 -8.64 -13.72
N GLU A 357 -11.35 -9.86 -13.19
CA GLU A 357 -10.29 -10.87 -13.28
C GLU A 357 -10.22 -11.54 -14.66
N THR A 358 -11.32 -11.54 -15.41
CA THR A 358 -11.39 -12.13 -16.76
C THR A 358 -11.13 -11.11 -17.86
N LEU A 359 -11.66 -9.89 -17.76
CA LEU A 359 -11.47 -8.85 -18.77
C LEU A 359 -10.11 -8.14 -18.64
N GLN A 360 -9.57 -7.99 -17.42
CA GLN A 360 -8.27 -7.36 -17.15
C GLN A 360 -8.05 -6.01 -17.87
N GLY A 361 -9.14 -5.25 -18.05
CA GLY A 361 -9.12 -3.95 -18.72
C GLY A 361 -9.62 -3.97 -20.16
N ALA A 362 -9.86 -5.15 -20.75
CA ALA A 362 -10.58 -5.26 -22.03
C ALA A 362 -12.04 -4.81 -21.87
N HIS A 363 -12.65 -4.35 -22.97
CA HIS A 363 -14.03 -3.89 -22.97
C HIS A 363 -15.04 -5.05 -23.14
N ASP A 364 -14.64 -6.13 -23.80
CA ASP A 364 -15.47 -7.28 -24.13
C ASP A 364 -14.68 -8.58 -24.10
N TYR A 365 -15.37 -9.72 -24.25
CA TYR A 365 -14.80 -11.07 -24.27
C TYR A 365 -14.46 -11.59 -25.68
N GLY A 366 -14.63 -10.76 -26.74
CA GLY A 366 -14.55 -11.21 -28.12
C GLY A 366 -15.81 -11.97 -28.54
N ASP A 367 -15.65 -13.19 -29.06
CA ASP A 367 -16.76 -14.03 -29.49
C ASP A 367 -17.43 -14.80 -28.34
N ALA A 368 -18.65 -15.29 -28.57
CA ALA A 368 -19.45 -16.03 -27.59
C ALA A 368 -18.76 -17.32 -27.08
N GLY A 369 -18.01 -18.01 -27.94
CA GLY A 369 -17.27 -19.23 -27.57
C GLY A 369 -16.12 -18.92 -26.63
N THR A 370 -15.35 -17.88 -26.92
CA THR A 370 -14.26 -17.37 -26.05
C THR A 370 -14.82 -16.92 -24.71
N CYS A 371 -15.92 -16.17 -24.70
CA CYS A 371 -16.60 -15.74 -23.47
C CYS A 371 -16.98 -16.95 -22.60
N ARG A 372 -17.67 -17.95 -23.14
CA ARG A 372 -18.07 -19.15 -22.40
C ARG A 372 -16.88 -19.91 -21.82
N ARG A 373 -15.83 -20.12 -22.59
CA ARG A 373 -14.59 -20.80 -22.12
C ARG A 373 -13.91 -20.03 -20.99
N THR A 374 -13.78 -18.74 -21.15
CA THR A 374 -13.12 -17.85 -20.14
C THR A 374 -13.90 -17.85 -18.84
N VAL A 375 -15.22 -17.70 -18.90
CA VAL A 375 -16.08 -17.70 -17.71
C VAL A 375 -16.08 -19.08 -17.05
N PHE A 376 -16.17 -20.17 -17.81
CA PHE A 376 -16.10 -21.53 -17.28
C PHE A 376 -14.78 -21.81 -16.53
N ALA A 377 -13.67 -21.46 -17.14
CA ALA A 377 -12.34 -21.62 -16.54
C ALA A 377 -12.20 -20.82 -15.26
N TRP A 378 -12.74 -19.59 -15.27
CA TRP A 378 -12.71 -18.73 -14.08
C TRP A 378 -13.62 -19.27 -12.95
N LEU A 379 -14.84 -19.73 -13.24
CA LEU A 379 -15.75 -20.31 -12.26
C LEU A 379 -15.16 -21.59 -11.63
N THR A 380 -14.54 -22.42 -12.43
CA THR A 380 -13.81 -23.61 -11.94
C THR A 380 -12.69 -23.22 -10.99
N ARG A 381 -11.84 -22.27 -11.40
CA ARG A 381 -10.75 -21.76 -10.57
C ARG A 381 -11.27 -21.05 -9.32
N TYR A 382 -12.37 -20.30 -9.44
CA TYR A 382 -13.03 -19.61 -8.32
C TYR A 382 -13.38 -20.60 -7.20
N ASN A 383 -14.01 -21.71 -7.51
CA ASN A 383 -14.41 -22.71 -6.53
C ASN A 383 -13.23 -23.50 -5.98
N THR A 384 -12.22 -23.82 -6.80
CA THR A 384 -11.17 -24.79 -6.47
C THR A 384 -9.91 -24.15 -5.88
N ARG A 385 -9.52 -22.97 -6.35
CA ARG A 385 -8.22 -22.36 -6.06
C ARG A 385 -8.29 -20.93 -5.54
N ARG A 386 -9.28 -20.13 -5.98
CA ARG A 386 -9.30 -18.69 -5.66
C ARG A 386 -9.45 -18.45 -4.16
N ARG A 387 -8.54 -17.65 -3.61
CA ARG A 387 -8.52 -17.29 -2.19
C ARG A 387 -9.61 -16.26 -1.85
N HIS A 388 -10.37 -16.53 -0.79
CA HIS A 388 -11.41 -15.67 -0.25
C HIS A 388 -11.09 -15.20 1.16
N SER A 389 -11.07 -13.88 1.38
CA SER A 389 -10.82 -13.30 2.71
C SER A 389 -11.88 -13.72 3.74
N THR A 390 -13.15 -13.81 3.32
CA THR A 390 -14.25 -14.28 4.17
C THR A 390 -14.11 -15.72 4.63
N ASN A 391 -13.39 -16.55 3.88
CA ASN A 391 -13.14 -17.96 4.17
C ASN A 391 -11.76 -18.18 4.82
N GLY A 392 -11.16 -17.16 5.44
CA GLY A 392 -9.83 -17.25 5.99
C GLY A 392 -8.75 -17.53 4.93
N HIS A 393 -8.92 -16.99 3.73
CA HIS A 393 -8.07 -17.22 2.55
C HIS A 393 -8.09 -18.67 2.02
N LEU A 394 -9.10 -19.46 2.35
CA LEU A 394 -9.35 -20.74 1.70
C LEU A 394 -10.17 -20.53 0.42
N SER A 395 -10.05 -21.45 -0.55
CA SER A 395 -11.01 -21.52 -1.66
C SER A 395 -12.35 -22.04 -1.16
N PRO A 396 -13.47 -21.77 -1.86
CA PRO A 396 -14.79 -22.28 -1.47
C PRO A 396 -14.81 -23.79 -1.20
N ASN A 397 -14.23 -24.58 -2.10
CA ASN A 397 -14.17 -26.04 -1.93
C ASN A 397 -13.30 -26.46 -0.73
N ALA A 398 -12.18 -25.78 -0.50
CA ALA A 398 -11.30 -26.08 0.64
C ALA A 398 -11.98 -25.70 1.97
N TYR A 399 -12.74 -24.60 1.98
CA TYR A 399 -13.49 -24.17 3.16
C TYR A 399 -14.58 -25.16 3.53
N GLU A 400 -15.38 -25.65 2.56
CA GLU A 400 -16.39 -26.69 2.80
C GLU A 400 -15.78 -28.01 3.27
N ARG A 401 -14.68 -28.47 2.63
CA ARG A 401 -13.98 -29.68 3.09
C ARG A 401 -13.52 -29.57 4.52
N ARG A 402 -12.91 -28.44 4.90
CA ARG A 402 -12.46 -28.20 6.29
C ARG A 402 -13.63 -28.25 7.29
N HIS A 403 -14.76 -27.64 6.94
CA HIS A 403 -15.96 -27.68 7.77
C HIS A 403 -16.47 -29.12 7.95
N HIS A 404 -16.53 -29.87 6.85
CA HIS A 404 -16.99 -31.28 6.88
C HIS A 404 -16.08 -32.16 7.74
N THR A 405 -14.75 -32.03 7.60
CA THR A 405 -13.78 -32.76 8.42
C THR A 405 -13.94 -32.41 9.90
N ALA A 406 -14.07 -31.12 10.25
CA ALA A 406 -14.26 -30.70 11.63
C ALA A 406 -15.56 -31.28 12.25
N LYS A 407 -16.65 -31.37 11.46
CA LYS A 407 -17.93 -31.94 11.88
C LYS A 407 -17.80 -33.45 12.15
N LEU A 408 -17.07 -34.18 11.32
CA LEU A 408 -16.79 -35.61 11.51
C LEU A 408 -15.94 -35.87 12.78
N THR A 409 -14.92 -35.03 13.02
CA THR A 409 -14.06 -35.14 14.22
C THR A 409 -14.81 -34.84 15.52
N LEU A 410 -15.86 -34.01 15.49
CA LEU A 410 -16.71 -33.73 16.66
C LEU A 410 -17.76 -34.81 16.90
N ALA A 411 -18.07 -35.61 15.89
CA ALA A 411 -19.07 -36.69 15.97
C ALA A 411 -18.44 -38.07 16.31
N ALA A 412 -17.10 -38.16 16.27
CA ALA A 412 -16.32 -39.33 16.65
C ALA A 412 -15.81 -39.23 18.09
#